data_db2b19ac82fb7313edc6e0cd0cc99308
#
_entry.id   db2b19ac82fb7313edc6e0cd0cc99308
#
_cell.length_a   1.000
_cell.length_b   1.000
_cell.length_c   1.000
_cell.angle_alpha   90.00
_cell.angle_beta   90.00
_cell.angle_gamma   90.00
#
_symmetry.space_group_name_H-M   'P 1'
#
loop_
_entity.id
_entity.type
_entity.pdbx_description
1 polymer ?
#
loop_
_entity_poly.entity_id
_entity_poly.type
_entity_poly.pdbx_seq_one_letter_code
_entity_poly.pdbx_strand_id
1 'polypeptide(L)'
;MSKKIPVTVLSGFLGAGKTSLLNHLLQNQQGLKIAIIVNDMSEINVDAKLIKEGGFVRTEENMVEMTNGCICCTLREDLIIELEKLAKLDIDYVLIESSGISEPIPVAQSFVYADGELGIDLNTFFQLDTMVTVIDGHQFWKDYQSEDLLMDRELHVSDDDERGIVDLLIDQIEFANVIVLNKIDKLSDDDIASLKVLFYKLNPEAKFIPVKYGQVDPLQVLNTEQFDFEMASQGAGWIKELNEEHIPETEEYGISSFVYRSRKPFHPERFQQWLEHWPKEILRAKGFFWLVTRNDVAGFLSQAGSMMTLEGAGRWLASYSEVEQEALKVQDPTLFEDWDEQAGDRMTELVFIGANMDKENIIYLLNRCLVTEEEKKKPIFSFDDSLPAFLIG
;
A
#
# COMPACT_ATOMS: atom_id res chain seq x y z
N MET A 1 -16.59 18.07 -23.07
CA MET A 1 -16.58 16.87 -22.22
C MET A 1 -17.38 17.21 -20.97
N SER A 2 -18.33 16.39 -20.52
CA SER A 2 -18.99 16.58 -19.23
C SER A 2 -17.94 16.53 -18.13
N LYS A 3 -18.07 17.36 -17.11
CA LYS A 3 -17.19 17.34 -15.93
C LYS A 3 -17.41 15.97 -15.24
N LYS A 4 -16.33 15.23 -15.00
CA LYS A 4 -16.40 13.96 -14.25
C LYS A 4 -16.74 14.24 -12.79
N ILE A 5 -17.46 13.32 -12.17
CA ILE A 5 -17.82 13.40 -10.76
C ILE A 5 -16.61 12.96 -9.92
N PRO A 6 -16.07 13.81 -9.04
CA PRO A 6 -14.96 13.45 -8.18
C PRO A 6 -15.36 12.47 -7.09
N VAL A 7 -14.43 11.59 -6.73
CA VAL A 7 -14.63 10.51 -5.75
C VAL A 7 -13.52 10.55 -4.71
N THR A 8 -13.87 10.58 -3.42
CA THR A 8 -12.94 10.31 -2.33
C THR A 8 -13.24 8.94 -1.71
N VAL A 9 -12.18 8.15 -1.52
CA VAL A 9 -12.25 6.88 -0.82
C VAL A 9 -11.64 7.02 0.57
N LEU A 10 -12.42 6.68 1.59
CA LEU A 10 -11.99 6.62 2.99
C LEU A 10 -11.58 5.18 3.31
N SER A 11 -10.30 4.95 3.46
CA SER A 11 -9.67 3.70 3.87
C SER A 11 -9.19 3.79 5.31
N GLY A 12 -8.69 2.70 5.85
CA GLY A 12 -8.12 2.61 7.20
C GLY A 12 -8.71 1.44 7.98
N PHE A 13 -7.94 0.91 8.91
CA PHE A 13 -8.30 -0.30 9.65
C PHE A 13 -9.57 -0.13 10.50
N LEU A 14 -10.11 -1.25 10.99
CA LEU A 14 -11.32 -1.26 11.82
C LEU A 14 -11.14 -0.43 13.09
N GLY A 15 -12.16 0.36 13.41
CA GLY A 15 -12.14 1.23 14.60
C GLY A 15 -11.28 2.49 14.46
N ALA A 16 -10.61 2.75 13.33
CA ALA A 16 -9.80 3.94 13.11
C ALA A 16 -10.60 5.25 13.15
N GLY A 17 -11.91 5.18 12.87
CA GLY A 17 -12.82 6.33 12.91
C GLY A 17 -13.21 6.85 11.53
N LYS A 18 -13.22 5.98 10.51
CA LYS A 18 -13.69 6.31 9.15
C LYS A 18 -15.10 6.87 9.15
N THR A 19 -16.04 6.16 9.79
CA THR A 19 -17.45 6.59 9.92
C THR A 19 -17.58 7.92 10.68
N SER A 20 -16.73 8.17 11.69
CA SER A 20 -16.71 9.44 12.39
C SER A 20 -16.28 10.59 11.48
N LEU A 21 -15.23 10.36 10.66
CA LEU A 21 -14.78 11.32 9.65
C LEU A 21 -15.86 11.53 8.59
N LEU A 22 -16.47 10.46 8.07
CA LEU A 22 -17.56 10.53 7.10
C LEU A 22 -18.72 11.39 7.64
N ASN A 23 -19.20 11.09 8.85
CA ASN A 23 -20.27 11.89 9.50
C ASN A 23 -19.89 13.36 9.65
N HIS A 24 -18.63 13.67 10.00
CA HIS A 24 -18.14 15.04 10.08
C HIS A 24 -18.16 15.73 8.70
N LEU A 25 -17.71 15.07 7.65
CA LEU A 25 -17.73 15.60 6.29
C LEU A 25 -19.16 15.86 5.80
N LEU A 26 -20.10 14.95 6.10
CA LEU A 26 -21.50 15.12 5.74
C LEU A 26 -22.19 16.29 6.42
N GLN A 27 -21.78 16.63 7.64
CA GLN A 27 -22.30 17.81 8.35
C GLN A 27 -21.72 19.13 7.80
N ASN A 28 -20.62 19.07 7.04
CA ASN A 28 -19.88 20.25 6.55
C ASN A 28 -19.76 20.29 5.02
N GLN A 29 -20.78 19.84 4.28
CA GLN A 29 -20.75 19.61 2.82
C GLN A 29 -20.54 20.84 1.94
N GLN A 30 -20.58 22.05 2.47
CA GLN A 30 -20.44 23.29 1.71
C GLN A 30 -21.41 23.43 0.50
N GLY A 31 -22.58 22.79 0.60
CA GLY A 31 -23.63 22.85 -0.44
C GLY A 31 -23.47 21.84 -1.59
N LEU A 32 -22.55 20.87 -1.50
CA LEU A 32 -22.40 19.78 -2.49
C LEU A 32 -23.49 18.72 -2.32
N LYS A 33 -24.00 18.20 -3.43
CA LYS A 33 -24.84 17.00 -3.44
C LYS A 33 -23.94 15.77 -3.44
N ILE A 34 -23.74 15.21 -2.25
CA ILE A 34 -22.83 14.07 -2.05
C ILE A 34 -23.61 12.76 -2.04
N ALA A 35 -23.23 11.83 -2.90
CA ALA A 35 -23.65 10.43 -2.79
C ALA A 35 -22.64 9.65 -1.94
N ILE A 36 -23.12 8.62 -1.22
CA ILE A 36 -22.32 7.85 -0.27
C ILE A 36 -22.46 6.37 -0.58
N ILE A 37 -21.34 5.68 -0.62
CA ILE A 37 -21.27 4.22 -0.58
C ILE A 37 -20.58 3.83 0.72
N VAL A 38 -21.23 3.00 1.53
CA VAL A 38 -20.73 2.59 2.85
C VAL A 38 -20.90 1.11 3.08
N ASN A 39 -20.07 0.59 3.96
CA ASN A 39 -20.13 -0.80 4.37
C ASN A 39 -21.26 -1.09 5.38
N ASP A 40 -21.61 -0.11 6.24
CA ASP A 40 -22.68 -0.23 7.23
C ASP A 40 -23.44 1.10 7.38
N MET A 41 -24.70 1.08 6.97
CA MET A 41 -25.59 2.25 7.05
C MET A 41 -26.02 2.59 8.47
N SER A 42 -26.01 1.62 9.38
CA SER A 42 -26.49 1.83 10.76
C SER A 42 -25.60 2.80 11.55
N GLU A 43 -24.34 2.95 11.17
CA GLU A 43 -23.37 3.84 11.82
C GLU A 43 -23.45 5.30 11.32
N ILE A 44 -24.22 5.57 10.25
CA ILE A 44 -24.29 6.91 9.66
C ILE A 44 -25.37 7.75 10.33
N ASN A 45 -24.94 8.81 11.01
CA ASN A 45 -25.80 9.82 11.59
C ASN A 45 -26.04 10.99 10.61
N VAL A 46 -27.03 10.83 9.72
CA VAL A 46 -27.49 11.96 8.90
C VAL A 46 -28.58 12.69 9.66
N ASP A 47 -28.30 13.92 10.11
CA ASP A 47 -29.29 14.73 10.81
C ASP A 47 -30.48 15.02 9.85
N ALA A 48 -31.69 14.69 10.31
CA ALA A 48 -32.93 14.94 9.57
C ALA A 48 -33.14 16.45 9.19
N LYS A 49 -32.38 17.35 9.81
CA LYS A 49 -32.37 18.78 9.53
C LYS A 49 -31.58 19.12 8.26
N LEU A 50 -30.46 18.43 8.01
CA LEU A 50 -29.65 18.59 6.81
C LEU A 50 -30.39 18.09 5.54
N ILE A 51 -31.26 17.11 5.70
CA ILE A 51 -32.12 16.59 4.63
C ILE A 51 -33.15 17.64 4.19
N LYS A 52 -33.65 18.49 5.10
CA LYS A 52 -34.68 19.52 4.83
C LYS A 52 -34.09 20.82 4.24
N GLU A 53 -32.84 21.12 4.48
CA GLU A 53 -32.20 22.39 4.07
C GLU A 53 -31.52 22.30 2.67
N GLY A 54 -31.74 21.18 1.93
CA GLY A 54 -31.37 21.09 0.50
C GLY A 54 -29.96 20.68 0.18
N GLY A 55 -29.15 20.33 1.20
CA GLY A 55 -27.78 19.84 0.99
C GLY A 55 -27.68 18.31 0.84
N PHE A 56 -28.73 17.59 1.21
CA PHE A 56 -28.74 16.12 1.18
C PHE A 56 -30.10 15.60 0.69
N VAL A 57 -30.11 14.95 -0.42
CA VAL A 57 -31.31 14.24 -0.90
C VAL A 57 -31.25 12.83 -0.36
N ARG A 58 -31.97 12.56 0.73
CA ARG A 58 -32.20 11.20 1.21
C ARG A 58 -33.25 10.55 0.32
N THR A 59 -32.84 10.08 -0.85
CA THR A 59 -33.55 9.04 -1.53
C THR A 59 -32.77 7.75 -1.24
N GLU A 60 -33.46 6.62 -1.19
CA GLU A 60 -32.80 5.31 -1.15
C GLU A 60 -31.79 5.16 -2.31
N GLU A 61 -31.87 6.02 -3.30
CA GLU A 61 -31.02 6.09 -4.51
C GLU A 61 -29.68 6.81 -4.31
N ASN A 62 -29.47 7.59 -3.26
CA ASN A 62 -28.24 8.38 -3.03
C ASN A 62 -27.36 7.82 -1.90
N MET A 63 -27.83 6.80 -1.19
CA MET A 63 -27.11 6.10 -0.15
C MET A 63 -27.18 4.61 -0.45
N VAL A 64 -26.04 3.99 -0.71
CA VAL A 64 -25.96 2.59 -1.05
C VAL A 64 -25.20 1.86 0.04
N GLU A 65 -25.87 0.88 0.65
CA GLU A 65 -25.25 -0.06 1.58
C GLU A 65 -24.78 -1.29 0.80
N MET A 66 -23.52 -1.63 0.96
CA MET A 66 -22.96 -2.85 0.38
C MET A 66 -23.36 -4.05 1.22
N THR A 67 -24.18 -4.92 0.66
CA THR A 67 -24.86 -6.03 1.38
C THR A 67 -23.94 -7.18 1.80
N ASN A 68 -22.70 -7.26 1.33
CA ASN A 68 -21.80 -8.40 1.55
C ASN A 68 -20.39 -8.03 1.98
N GLY A 69 -20.22 -7.17 2.93
CA GLY A 69 -19.12 -7.11 3.90
C GLY A 69 -17.66 -6.91 3.45
N CYS A 70 -17.23 -7.11 2.22
CA CYS A 70 -15.82 -6.89 1.86
C CYS A 70 -15.56 -6.61 0.39
N ILE A 71 -14.75 -5.57 0.11
CA ILE A 71 -14.33 -5.25 -1.27
C ILE A 71 -13.16 -6.17 -1.67
N CYS A 72 -13.43 -7.45 -1.81
CA CYS A 72 -12.54 -8.40 -2.50
C CYS A 72 -13.32 -8.98 -3.68
N CYS A 73 -12.72 -9.34 -4.74
CA CYS A 73 -13.21 -9.83 -6.04
C CYS A 73 -14.72 -9.70 -6.38
N THR A 74 -15.64 -10.25 -5.61
CA THR A 74 -17.11 -10.15 -5.81
C THR A 74 -17.66 -8.74 -5.53
N LEU A 75 -17.03 -8.00 -4.64
CA LEU A 75 -17.49 -6.67 -4.23
C LEU A 75 -16.97 -5.53 -5.11
N ARG A 76 -15.89 -5.78 -5.86
CA ARG A 76 -15.43 -4.84 -6.90
C ARG A 76 -16.51 -4.70 -7.97
N GLU A 77 -17.12 -5.79 -8.37
CA GLU A 77 -18.22 -5.78 -9.33
C GLU A 77 -19.43 -5.03 -8.78
N ASP A 78 -19.83 -5.30 -7.53
CA ASP A 78 -20.93 -4.61 -6.87
C ASP A 78 -20.66 -3.10 -6.77
N LEU A 79 -19.44 -2.70 -6.39
CA LEU A 79 -19.04 -1.31 -6.36
C LEU A 79 -19.15 -0.64 -7.74
N ILE A 80 -18.67 -1.30 -8.79
CA ILE A 80 -18.74 -0.80 -10.17
C ILE A 80 -20.20 -0.62 -10.61
N ILE A 81 -21.06 -1.60 -10.31
CA ILE A 81 -22.49 -1.56 -10.66
C ILE A 81 -23.20 -0.42 -9.91
N GLU A 82 -22.92 -0.23 -8.62
CA GLU A 82 -23.54 0.82 -7.84
C GLU A 82 -23.09 2.21 -8.29
N LEU A 83 -21.79 2.38 -8.59
CA LEU A 83 -21.26 3.62 -9.15
C LEU A 83 -21.90 3.94 -10.51
N GLU A 84 -22.11 2.95 -11.38
CA GLU A 84 -22.81 3.16 -12.65
C GLU A 84 -24.24 3.67 -12.47
N LYS A 85 -24.95 3.23 -11.42
CA LYS A 85 -26.28 3.74 -11.07
C LYS A 85 -26.17 5.20 -10.61
N LEU A 86 -25.20 5.52 -9.73
CA LEU A 86 -24.97 6.88 -9.22
C LEU A 86 -24.61 7.86 -10.35
N ALA A 87 -23.90 7.42 -11.40
CA ALA A 87 -23.56 8.26 -12.54
C ALA A 87 -24.78 8.85 -13.28
N LYS A 88 -25.97 8.26 -13.09
CA LYS A 88 -27.23 8.70 -13.71
C LYS A 88 -27.97 9.75 -12.88
N LEU A 89 -27.48 10.04 -11.66
CA LEU A 89 -28.09 10.97 -10.74
C LEU A 89 -27.46 12.38 -10.85
N ASP A 90 -28.18 13.39 -10.37
CA ASP A 90 -27.69 14.78 -10.31
C ASP A 90 -26.91 14.98 -9.00
N ILE A 91 -25.65 14.49 -8.99
CA ILE A 91 -24.72 14.55 -7.84
C ILE A 91 -23.45 15.30 -8.21
N ASP A 92 -22.84 15.94 -7.21
CA ASP A 92 -21.62 16.73 -7.37
C ASP A 92 -20.37 15.96 -6.92
N TYR A 93 -20.54 14.98 -6.03
CA TYR A 93 -19.44 14.27 -5.37
C TYR A 93 -19.85 12.87 -4.91
N VAL A 94 -18.87 11.95 -4.83
CA VAL A 94 -19.06 10.62 -4.22
C VAL A 94 -18.07 10.42 -3.08
N LEU A 95 -18.57 9.96 -1.93
CA LEU A 95 -17.76 9.46 -0.82
C LEU A 95 -17.96 7.96 -0.69
N ILE A 96 -16.84 7.24 -0.67
CA ILE A 96 -16.83 5.78 -0.47
C ILE A 96 -16.13 5.50 0.87
N GLU A 97 -16.82 4.86 1.80
CA GLU A 97 -16.18 4.27 2.98
C GLU A 97 -15.87 2.81 2.69
N SER A 98 -14.59 2.49 2.49
CA SER A 98 -14.17 1.11 2.30
C SER A 98 -14.22 0.31 3.60
N SER A 99 -14.36 -1.01 3.49
CA SER A 99 -14.19 -1.90 4.64
C SER A 99 -12.83 -1.68 5.30
N GLY A 100 -12.75 -1.86 6.62
CA GLY A 100 -11.50 -1.74 7.37
C GLY A 100 -10.43 -2.76 6.98
N ILE A 101 -10.78 -3.76 6.20
CA ILE A 101 -9.90 -4.82 5.70
C ILE A 101 -9.76 -4.81 4.18
N SER A 102 -10.16 -3.72 3.52
CA SER A 102 -9.99 -3.54 2.08
C SER A 102 -8.60 -3.04 1.73
N GLU A 103 -8.04 -3.63 0.69
CA GLU A 103 -6.83 -3.13 0.05
C GLU A 103 -7.16 -1.91 -0.82
N PRO A 104 -6.36 -0.84 -0.76
CA PRO A 104 -6.67 0.39 -1.49
C PRO A 104 -6.48 0.28 -3.01
N ILE A 105 -5.49 -0.51 -3.46
CA ILE A 105 -5.12 -0.62 -4.87
C ILE A 105 -6.26 -1.18 -5.74
N PRO A 106 -6.93 -2.30 -5.41
CA PRO A 106 -8.05 -2.80 -6.21
C PRO A 106 -9.21 -1.82 -6.33
N VAL A 107 -9.48 -1.05 -5.28
CA VAL A 107 -10.51 0.01 -5.30
C VAL A 107 -10.12 1.10 -6.29
N ALA A 108 -8.88 1.60 -6.21
CA ALA A 108 -8.40 2.64 -7.11
C ALA A 108 -8.35 2.18 -8.58
N GLN A 109 -7.95 0.94 -8.84
CA GLN A 109 -7.92 0.34 -10.18
C GLN A 109 -9.28 0.36 -10.87
N SER A 110 -10.39 0.24 -10.11
CA SER A 110 -11.74 0.29 -10.66
C SER A 110 -12.09 1.63 -11.32
N PHE A 111 -11.39 2.71 -10.95
CA PHE A 111 -11.57 4.04 -11.54
C PHE A 111 -10.62 4.33 -12.71
N VAL A 112 -9.57 3.54 -12.87
CA VAL A 112 -8.53 3.77 -13.89
C VAL A 112 -8.70 2.85 -15.09
N TYR A 113 -9.09 1.60 -14.83
CA TYR A 113 -9.20 0.57 -15.86
C TYR A 113 -10.66 0.18 -16.07
N ALA A 114 -11.05 0.02 -17.36
CA ALA A 114 -12.34 -0.53 -17.70
C ALA A 114 -12.46 -1.98 -17.21
N ASP A 115 -13.61 -2.32 -16.65
CA ASP A 115 -13.90 -3.71 -16.30
C ASP A 115 -14.27 -4.49 -17.57
N GLY A 116 -13.45 -5.48 -17.92
CA GLY A 116 -13.60 -6.26 -19.14
C GLY A 116 -14.79 -7.23 -19.11
N GLU A 117 -15.21 -7.67 -17.93
CA GLU A 117 -16.30 -8.64 -17.74
C GLU A 117 -17.65 -7.93 -17.73
N LEU A 118 -17.77 -6.84 -17.01
CA LEU A 118 -18.99 -6.03 -16.92
C LEU A 118 -19.17 -5.09 -18.12
N GLY A 119 -18.10 -4.80 -18.84
CA GLY A 119 -18.10 -3.82 -19.94
C GLY A 119 -18.35 -2.38 -19.47
N ILE A 120 -18.08 -2.08 -18.20
CA ILE A 120 -18.28 -0.78 -17.57
C ILE A 120 -16.92 -0.08 -17.45
N ASP A 121 -16.84 1.18 -17.90
CA ASP A 121 -15.70 2.07 -17.72
C ASP A 121 -16.09 3.25 -16.83
N LEU A 122 -15.78 3.13 -15.54
CA LEU A 122 -16.06 4.17 -14.54
C LEU A 122 -15.33 5.48 -14.84
N ASN A 123 -14.16 5.41 -15.48
CA ASN A 123 -13.38 6.60 -15.84
C ASN A 123 -14.14 7.53 -16.82
N THR A 124 -15.20 7.03 -17.46
CA THR A 124 -16.08 7.87 -18.30
C THR A 124 -16.89 8.86 -17.46
N PHE A 125 -17.29 8.52 -16.25
CA PHE A 125 -18.21 9.26 -15.41
C PHE A 125 -17.54 9.87 -14.17
N PHE A 126 -16.58 9.17 -13.59
CA PHE A 126 -15.93 9.50 -12.33
C PHE A 126 -14.45 9.80 -12.49
N GLN A 127 -13.93 10.54 -11.53
CA GLN A 127 -12.49 10.73 -11.36
C GLN A 127 -12.17 10.50 -9.89
N LEU A 128 -11.29 9.55 -9.61
CA LEU A 128 -10.76 9.40 -8.25
C LEU A 128 -9.98 10.65 -7.88
N ASP A 129 -10.42 11.32 -6.82
CA ASP A 129 -9.90 12.62 -6.39
C ASP A 129 -8.88 12.47 -5.26
N THR A 130 -9.22 11.64 -4.27
CA THR A 130 -8.39 11.48 -3.07
C THR A 130 -8.55 10.09 -2.46
N MET A 131 -7.43 9.46 -2.14
CA MET A 131 -7.37 8.29 -1.25
C MET A 131 -6.99 8.76 0.16
N VAL A 132 -7.92 8.62 1.10
CA VAL A 132 -7.73 9.03 2.50
C VAL A 132 -7.59 7.80 3.37
N THR A 133 -6.49 7.66 4.09
CA THR A 133 -6.32 6.61 5.09
C THR A 133 -6.45 7.17 6.48
N VAL A 134 -7.43 6.65 7.23
CA VAL A 134 -7.67 7.01 8.64
C VAL A 134 -6.97 6.02 9.54
N ILE A 135 -6.12 6.51 10.45
CA ILE A 135 -5.32 5.71 11.36
C ILE A 135 -5.72 6.00 12.81
N ASP A 136 -5.95 4.94 13.58
CA ASP A 136 -6.05 5.03 15.04
C ASP A 136 -4.66 5.20 15.65
N GLY A 137 -4.29 6.44 15.98
CA GLY A 137 -2.96 6.69 16.53
C GLY A 137 -2.70 5.96 17.86
N HIS A 138 -3.74 5.73 18.66
CA HIS A 138 -3.61 5.04 19.94
C HIS A 138 -3.39 3.53 19.81
N GLN A 139 -3.97 2.91 18.77
CA GLN A 139 -3.85 1.46 18.54
C GLN A 139 -2.74 1.10 17.57
N PHE A 140 -2.21 2.08 16.82
CA PHE A 140 -1.28 1.84 15.72
C PHE A 140 -0.14 0.90 16.09
N TRP A 141 0.62 1.20 17.14
CA TRP A 141 1.78 0.38 17.53
C TRP A 141 1.39 -1.01 17.98
N LYS A 142 0.22 -1.18 18.60
CA LYS A 142 -0.28 -2.50 19.02
C LYS A 142 -0.63 -3.35 17.80
N ASP A 143 -1.33 -2.79 16.81
CA ASP A 143 -1.69 -3.50 15.60
C ASP A 143 -0.45 -3.74 14.72
N TYR A 144 0.46 -2.78 14.69
CA TYR A 144 1.72 -2.87 13.95
C TYR A 144 2.67 -3.95 14.47
N GLN A 145 2.67 -4.21 15.77
CA GLN A 145 3.48 -5.26 16.42
C GLN A 145 2.75 -6.60 16.54
N SER A 146 1.52 -6.68 16.04
CA SER A 146 0.73 -7.90 16.07
C SER A 146 1.27 -8.94 15.07
N GLU A 147 1.27 -10.20 15.48
CA GLU A 147 1.49 -11.34 14.58
C GLU A 147 0.18 -11.91 14.04
N ASP A 148 -0.95 -11.25 14.35
CA ASP A 148 -2.27 -11.74 13.99
C ASP A 148 -2.51 -11.64 12.48
N LEU A 149 -3.05 -12.69 11.91
CA LEU A 149 -3.71 -12.68 10.61
C LEU A 149 -5.14 -12.12 10.76
N LEU A 150 -5.75 -11.74 9.65
CA LEU A 150 -7.16 -11.33 9.65
C LEU A 150 -8.07 -12.44 10.20
N MET A 151 -7.75 -13.69 9.91
CA MET A 151 -8.52 -14.84 10.41
C MET A 151 -8.41 -15.02 11.94
N ASP A 152 -7.29 -14.66 12.55
CA ASP A 152 -7.10 -14.77 14.01
C ASP A 152 -8.03 -13.83 14.79
N ARG A 153 -8.44 -12.73 14.14
CA ARG A 153 -9.40 -11.75 14.68
C ARG A 153 -10.81 -11.91 14.14
N GLU A 154 -11.11 -13.03 13.43
CA GLU A 154 -12.41 -13.29 12.80
C GLU A 154 -12.80 -12.21 11.77
N LEU A 155 -11.80 -11.60 11.09
CA LEU A 155 -11.96 -10.51 10.13
C LEU A 155 -11.74 -10.95 8.68
N HIS A 156 -11.43 -12.23 8.46
CA HIS A 156 -11.16 -12.79 7.14
C HIS A 156 -12.40 -12.77 6.23
N VAL A 157 -12.15 -12.67 4.94
CA VAL A 157 -13.18 -12.65 3.89
C VAL A 157 -13.52 -14.06 3.41
N SER A 158 -12.53 -14.93 3.40
CA SER A 158 -12.62 -16.34 2.99
C SER A 158 -11.74 -17.20 3.89
N ASP A 159 -11.98 -18.51 3.90
CA ASP A 159 -11.19 -19.46 4.69
C ASP A 159 -9.71 -19.52 4.25
N ASP A 160 -9.37 -18.99 3.09
CA ASP A 160 -8.02 -18.92 2.53
C ASP A 160 -7.37 -17.53 2.68
N ASP A 161 -7.94 -16.62 3.50
CA ASP A 161 -7.41 -15.25 3.70
C ASP A 161 -6.26 -15.25 4.71
N GLU A 162 -5.05 -15.35 4.20
CA GLU A 162 -3.80 -15.38 5.00
C GLU A 162 -3.18 -13.99 5.20
N ARG A 163 -3.91 -12.89 4.90
CA ARG A 163 -3.37 -11.53 5.03
C ARG A 163 -3.09 -11.16 6.48
N GLY A 164 -1.92 -10.57 6.71
CA GLY A 164 -1.53 -9.98 7.99
C GLY A 164 -2.20 -8.62 8.22
N ILE A 165 -2.53 -8.33 9.48
CA ILE A 165 -3.06 -7.00 9.85
C ILE A 165 -2.05 -5.91 9.53
N VAL A 166 -0.78 -6.17 9.76
CA VAL A 166 0.31 -5.21 9.55
C VAL A 166 0.49 -4.90 8.07
N ASP A 167 0.45 -5.92 7.20
CA ASP A 167 0.59 -5.74 5.75
C ASP A 167 -0.51 -4.80 5.24
N LEU A 168 -1.75 -5.05 5.66
CA LEU A 168 -2.88 -4.22 5.29
C LEU A 168 -2.75 -2.77 5.79
N LEU A 169 -2.30 -2.57 7.04
CA LEU A 169 -2.06 -1.22 7.59
C LEU A 169 -1.03 -0.46 6.76
N ILE A 170 0.06 -1.12 6.39
CA ILE A 170 1.14 -0.51 5.62
C ILE A 170 0.69 -0.21 4.19
N ASP A 171 0.00 -1.13 3.53
CA ASP A 171 -0.53 -0.89 2.18
C ASP A 171 -1.49 0.28 2.15
N GLN A 172 -2.35 0.42 3.18
CA GLN A 172 -3.24 1.57 3.32
C GLN A 172 -2.48 2.89 3.50
N ILE A 173 -1.33 2.89 4.19
CA ILE A 173 -0.46 4.07 4.37
C ILE A 173 0.29 4.37 3.09
N GLU A 174 0.95 3.36 2.49
CA GLU A 174 1.79 3.52 1.31
C GLU A 174 1.01 4.04 0.09
N PHE A 175 -0.29 3.77 0.01
CA PHE A 175 -1.14 4.17 -1.12
C PHE A 175 -2.01 5.42 -0.86
N ALA A 176 -1.90 6.05 0.30
CA ALA A 176 -2.71 7.21 0.66
C ALA A 176 -2.22 8.52 0.01
N ASN A 177 -3.14 9.38 -0.44
CA ASN A 177 -2.84 10.80 -0.70
C ASN A 177 -2.88 11.62 0.59
N VAL A 178 -3.79 11.24 1.51
CA VAL A 178 -3.97 11.92 2.80
C VAL A 178 -4.01 10.89 3.92
N ILE A 179 -3.14 11.04 4.90
CA ILE A 179 -3.13 10.25 6.14
C ILE A 179 -3.76 11.09 7.25
N VAL A 180 -4.91 10.65 7.74
CA VAL A 180 -5.61 11.25 8.87
C VAL A 180 -5.25 10.46 10.13
N LEU A 181 -4.33 11.00 10.94
CA LEU A 181 -4.02 10.43 12.26
C LEU A 181 -5.10 10.84 13.26
N ASN A 182 -6.01 9.94 13.54
CA ASN A 182 -7.14 10.18 14.45
C ASN A 182 -6.81 9.77 15.89
N LYS A 183 -7.65 10.20 16.81
CA LYS A 183 -7.55 9.93 18.26
C LYS A 183 -6.28 10.49 18.91
N ILE A 184 -5.75 11.60 18.40
CA ILE A 184 -4.55 12.24 18.96
C ILE A 184 -4.78 12.78 20.39
N ASP A 185 -6.02 12.88 20.84
CA ASP A 185 -6.36 13.17 22.25
C ASP A 185 -5.86 12.11 23.24
N LYS A 186 -5.44 10.95 22.75
CA LYS A 186 -4.88 9.84 23.52
C LYS A 186 -3.38 9.70 23.39
N LEU A 187 -2.71 10.60 22.69
CA LEU A 187 -1.29 10.57 22.38
C LEU A 187 -0.56 11.75 23.01
N SER A 188 0.72 11.59 23.29
CA SER A 188 1.62 12.69 23.57
C SER A 188 2.06 13.38 22.25
N ASP A 189 2.59 14.61 22.37
CA ASP A 189 3.15 15.31 21.22
C ASP A 189 4.34 14.56 20.60
N ASP A 190 5.14 13.87 21.42
CA ASP A 190 6.26 13.04 20.98
C ASP A 190 5.78 11.81 20.19
N ASP A 191 4.67 11.16 20.63
CA ASP A 191 4.08 10.05 19.89
C ASP A 191 3.59 10.49 18.49
N ILE A 192 2.90 11.66 18.44
CA ILE A 192 2.41 12.22 17.17
C ILE A 192 3.56 12.53 16.24
N ALA A 193 4.63 13.14 16.76
CA ALA A 193 5.81 13.48 15.97
C ALA A 193 6.55 12.25 15.45
N SER A 194 6.71 11.23 16.30
CA SER A 194 7.31 9.94 15.90
C SER A 194 6.50 9.24 14.80
N LEU A 195 5.16 9.16 14.94
CA LEU A 195 4.29 8.59 13.92
C LEU A 195 4.33 9.38 12.61
N LYS A 196 4.41 10.72 12.69
CA LYS A 196 4.56 11.57 11.51
C LYS A 196 5.83 11.24 10.73
N VAL A 197 6.96 11.06 11.41
CA VAL A 197 8.23 10.71 10.78
C VAL A 197 8.15 9.32 10.14
N LEU A 198 7.59 8.34 10.85
CA LEU A 198 7.38 7.00 10.29
C LEU A 198 6.52 7.03 9.03
N PHE A 199 5.37 7.72 9.07
CA PHE A 199 4.47 7.79 7.91
C PHE A 199 5.09 8.55 6.73
N TYR A 200 5.89 9.57 7.00
CA TYR A 200 6.67 10.24 5.96
C TYR A 200 7.69 9.30 5.30
N LYS A 201 8.34 8.41 6.07
CA LYS A 201 9.24 7.41 5.50
C LYS A 201 8.51 6.32 4.71
N LEU A 202 7.32 5.95 5.14
CA LEU A 202 6.48 4.97 4.42
C LEU A 202 5.85 5.56 3.16
N ASN A 203 5.42 6.82 3.23
CA ASN A 203 4.80 7.54 2.11
C ASN A 203 5.09 9.05 2.20
N PRO A 204 6.18 9.52 1.60
CA PRO A 204 6.58 10.93 1.65
C PRO A 204 5.66 11.87 0.86
N GLU A 205 4.83 11.33 -0.06
CA GLU A 205 3.87 12.13 -0.82
C GLU A 205 2.57 12.39 -0.08
N ALA A 206 2.26 11.59 0.94
CA ALA A 206 1.02 11.72 1.66
C ALA A 206 0.98 12.97 2.54
N LYS A 207 -0.12 13.70 2.48
CA LYS A 207 -0.38 14.80 3.41
C LYS A 207 -0.79 14.24 4.77
N PHE A 208 -0.06 14.60 5.82
CA PHE A 208 -0.33 14.16 7.18
C PHE A 208 -1.22 15.15 7.94
N ILE A 209 -2.35 14.68 8.51
CA ILE A 209 -3.33 15.50 9.23
C ILE A 209 -3.66 14.87 10.58
N PRO A 210 -3.14 15.39 11.70
CA PRO A 210 -3.51 14.91 13.03
C PRO A 210 -4.88 15.51 13.46
N VAL A 211 -5.81 14.65 13.91
CA VAL A 211 -7.17 15.07 14.27
C VAL A 211 -7.69 14.37 15.53
N LYS A 212 -8.72 14.95 16.11
CA LYS A 212 -9.54 14.36 17.19
C LYS A 212 -10.95 14.12 16.65
N TYR A 213 -11.51 12.96 16.97
CA TYR A 213 -12.91 12.63 16.66
C TYR A 213 -13.27 12.74 15.16
N GLY A 214 -12.30 12.51 14.27
CA GLY A 214 -12.48 12.62 12.82
C GLY A 214 -12.72 14.04 12.32
N GLN A 215 -12.46 15.08 13.12
CA GLN A 215 -12.70 16.47 12.75
C GLN A 215 -11.56 17.00 11.87
N VAL A 216 -11.81 17.12 10.59
CA VAL A 216 -10.89 17.65 9.58
C VAL A 216 -11.57 18.79 8.81
N ASP A 217 -10.80 19.74 8.31
CA ASP A 217 -11.32 20.69 7.32
C ASP A 217 -11.66 19.92 6.02
N PRO A 218 -12.93 19.93 5.57
CA PRO A 218 -13.35 19.18 4.39
C PRO A 218 -12.49 19.44 3.14
N LEU A 219 -12.00 20.65 2.94
CA LEU A 219 -11.15 21.02 1.82
C LEU A 219 -9.78 20.35 1.84
N GLN A 220 -9.42 19.69 2.92
CA GLN A 220 -8.17 18.94 3.02
C GLN A 220 -8.29 17.49 2.52
N VAL A 221 -9.52 17.01 2.35
CA VAL A 221 -9.83 15.61 1.98
C VAL A 221 -10.84 15.50 0.83
N LEU A 222 -11.50 16.61 0.44
CA LEU A 222 -12.43 16.68 -0.69
C LEU A 222 -11.94 17.69 -1.71
N ASN A 223 -12.13 17.40 -3.00
CA ASN A 223 -11.70 18.26 -4.12
C ASN A 223 -10.21 18.61 -4.04
N THR A 224 -9.37 17.64 -3.67
CA THR A 224 -7.93 17.87 -3.53
C THR A 224 -7.21 17.80 -4.86
N GLU A 225 -7.78 17.08 -5.83
CA GLU A 225 -7.20 16.78 -7.15
C GLU A 225 -5.79 16.13 -7.04
N GLN A 226 -5.53 15.41 -5.91
CA GLN A 226 -4.21 14.86 -5.62
C GLN A 226 -4.03 13.42 -6.10
N PHE A 227 -5.10 12.73 -6.47
CA PHE A 227 -4.96 11.35 -6.89
C PHE A 227 -4.40 11.25 -8.30
N ASP A 228 -3.26 10.57 -8.39
CA ASP A 228 -2.67 10.06 -9.62
C ASP A 228 -2.29 8.61 -9.39
N PHE A 229 -2.81 7.70 -10.22
CA PHE A 229 -2.61 6.26 -10.02
C PHE A 229 -1.14 5.85 -10.17
N GLU A 230 -0.44 6.43 -11.14
CA GLU A 230 0.97 6.12 -11.38
C GLU A 230 1.83 6.63 -10.21
N MET A 231 1.60 7.87 -9.78
CA MET A 231 2.28 8.42 -8.59
C MET A 231 1.93 7.65 -7.32
N ALA A 232 0.67 7.28 -7.11
CA ALA A 232 0.27 6.50 -5.93
C ALA A 232 0.89 5.10 -5.91
N SER A 233 0.97 4.45 -7.07
CA SER A 233 1.61 3.13 -7.22
C SER A 233 3.12 3.17 -7.00
N GLN A 234 3.76 4.32 -7.24
CA GLN A 234 5.20 4.56 -7.07
C GLN A 234 5.52 5.40 -5.83
N GLY A 235 4.50 5.89 -5.13
CA GLY A 235 4.64 6.85 -4.02
C GLY A 235 5.17 6.23 -2.72
N ALA A 236 5.14 4.91 -2.61
CA ALA A 236 5.69 4.23 -1.44
C ALA A 236 7.16 4.62 -1.22
N GLY A 237 7.50 4.96 0.01
CA GLY A 237 8.83 5.46 0.36
C GLY A 237 9.97 4.55 -0.06
N TRP A 238 9.75 3.23 -0.06
CA TRP A 238 10.77 2.28 -0.49
C TRP A 238 11.10 2.37 -1.99
N ILE A 239 10.13 2.71 -2.87
CA ILE A 239 10.36 2.90 -4.31
C ILE A 239 11.19 4.17 -4.53
N LYS A 240 10.88 5.25 -3.79
CA LYS A 240 11.66 6.48 -3.85
C LYS A 240 13.09 6.30 -3.37
N GLU A 241 13.29 5.61 -2.26
CA GLU A 241 14.63 5.28 -1.75
C GLU A 241 15.45 4.44 -2.75
N LEU A 242 14.80 3.59 -3.57
CA LEU A 242 15.49 2.88 -4.65
C LEU A 242 15.92 3.80 -5.79
N ASN A 243 15.10 4.79 -6.16
CA ASN A 243 15.29 5.62 -7.35
C ASN A 243 16.15 6.87 -7.09
N GLU A 244 16.26 7.34 -5.84
CA GLU A 244 17.00 8.54 -5.50
C GLU A 244 18.44 8.22 -5.06
N GLU A 245 19.40 9.09 -5.42
CA GLU A 245 20.73 9.09 -4.81
C GLU A 245 20.57 9.43 -3.33
N HIS A 246 21.01 8.52 -2.46
CA HIS A 246 20.90 8.63 -1.01
C HIS A 246 21.49 9.94 -0.50
N ILE A 247 20.65 10.92 -0.19
CA ILE A 247 21.02 12.08 0.61
C ILE A 247 20.91 11.65 2.07
N PRO A 248 21.99 11.72 2.88
CA PRO A 248 21.90 11.40 4.29
C PRO A 248 20.89 12.33 4.96
N GLU A 249 19.69 11.84 5.20
CA GLU A 249 18.69 12.58 5.96
C GLU A 249 19.05 12.55 7.44
N THR A 250 18.79 13.64 8.13
CA THR A 250 18.89 13.72 9.58
C THR A 250 17.94 12.70 10.19
N GLU A 251 18.46 11.79 11.02
CA GLU A 251 17.67 10.88 11.82
C GLU A 251 16.75 11.69 12.76
N GLU A 252 15.48 11.76 12.46
CA GLU A 252 14.48 12.35 13.34
C GLU A 252 13.81 11.26 14.15
N TYR A 253 13.74 11.42 15.45
CA TYR A 253 13.19 10.44 16.40
C TYR A 253 13.82 9.04 16.30
N GLY A 254 15.07 8.94 15.80
CA GLY A 254 15.76 7.67 15.60
C GLY A 254 15.24 6.84 14.43
N ILE A 255 14.32 7.37 13.62
CA ILE A 255 13.81 6.69 12.42
C ILE A 255 14.66 7.04 11.23
N SER A 256 15.20 6.02 10.56
CA SER A 256 16.07 6.15 9.40
C SER A 256 15.70 5.15 8.31
N SER A 257 16.24 5.37 7.11
CA SER A 257 16.15 4.46 5.98
C SER A 257 17.50 4.29 5.31
N PHE A 258 17.70 3.15 4.65
CA PHE A 258 18.83 2.94 3.76
C PHE A 258 18.54 1.83 2.75
N VAL A 259 19.29 1.84 1.64
CA VAL A 259 19.23 0.81 0.62
C VAL A 259 20.46 -0.07 0.71
N TYR A 260 20.27 -1.39 0.72
CA TYR A 260 21.32 -2.37 0.53
C TYR A 260 21.32 -2.82 -0.93
N ARG A 261 22.47 -2.71 -1.59
CA ARG A 261 22.67 -3.13 -2.99
C ARG A 261 23.80 -4.14 -3.12
N SER A 262 23.58 -5.18 -3.94
CA SER A 262 24.63 -6.17 -4.25
C SER A 262 24.41 -6.80 -5.62
N ARG A 263 25.45 -6.83 -6.45
CA ARG A 263 25.52 -7.61 -7.71
C ARG A 263 26.03 -9.04 -7.50
N LYS A 264 26.07 -9.51 -6.26
CA LYS A 264 26.38 -10.90 -5.92
C LYS A 264 25.15 -11.58 -5.36
N PRO A 265 24.86 -12.84 -5.75
CA PRO A 265 23.72 -13.57 -5.21
C PRO A 265 23.92 -13.93 -3.74
N PHE A 266 22.82 -14.08 -3.02
CA PHE A 266 22.82 -14.69 -1.70
C PHE A 266 22.97 -16.19 -1.77
N HIS A 267 23.64 -16.76 -0.78
CA HIS A 267 23.63 -18.18 -0.45
C HIS A 267 22.30 -18.51 0.26
N PRO A 268 21.48 -19.43 -0.23
CA PRO A 268 20.13 -19.63 0.27
C PRO A 268 20.07 -19.94 1.76
N GLU A 269 20.88 -20.91 2.27
CA GLU A 269 20.89 -21.25 3.70
C GLU A 269 21.30 -20.07 4.58
N ARG A 270 22.33 -19.28 4.19
CA ARG A 270 22.79 -18.14 5.00
C ARG A 270 21.78 -17.01 4.99
N PHE A 271 21.12 -16.80 3.86
CA PHE A 271 20.06 -15.81 3.77
C PHE A 271 18.85 -16.22 4.58
N GLN A 272 18.44 -17.50 4.51
CA GLN A 272 17.37 -18.04 5.36
C GLN A 272 17.66 -17.87 6.84
N GLN A 273 18.88 -18.23 7.30
CA GLN A 273 19.30 -18.06 8.68
C GLN A 273 19.25 -16.58 9.12
N TRP A 274 19.57 -15.64 8.22
CA TRP A 274 19.46 -14.22 8.51
C TRP A 274 18.00 -13.79 8.64
N LEU A 275 17.10 -14.27 7.77
CA LEU A 275 15.66 -14.01 7.85
C LEU A 275 15.05 -14.54 9.16
N GLU A 276 15.49 -15.71 9.63
CA GLU A 276 15.05 -16.29 10.91
C GLU A 276 15.50 -15.49 12.15
N HIS A 277 16.53 -14.65 11.99
CA HIS A 277 17.08 -13.80 13.06
C HIS A 277 16.89 -12.32 12.74
N TRP A 278 15.73 -11.96 12.24
CA TRP A 278 15.39 -10.61 11.79
C TRP A 278 15.59 -9.55 12.87
N PRO A 279 16.30 -8.44 12.57
CA PRO A 279 16.49 -7.33 13.52
C PRO A 279 15.16 -6.64 13.84
N LYS A 280 14.82 -6.52 15.13
CA LYS A 280 13.56 -5.92 15.59
C LYS A 280 13.46 -4.42 15.33
N GLU A 281 14.58 -3.77 15.12
CA GLU A 281 14.72 -2.35 14.79
C GLU A 281 14.21 -2.04 13.38
N ILE A 282 14.13 -3.05 12.51
CA ILE A 282 13.59 -2.90 11.15
C ILE A 282 12.07 -2.92 11.24
N LEU A 283 11.47 -1.77 10.91
CA LEU A 283 10.02 -1.60 10.86
C LEU A 283 9.44 -2.02 9.50
N ARG A 284 10.12 -1.71 8.41
CA ARG A 284 9.73 -2.06 7.05
C ARG A 284 10.97 -2.45 6.26
N ALA A 285 10.87 -3.57 5.53
CA ALA A 285 11.84 -3.87 4.48
C ALA A 285 11.11 -4.34 3.22
N LYS A 286 11.56 -3.86 2.06
CA LYS A 286 10.94 -4.23 0.79
C LYS A 286 11.98 -4.15 -0.33
N GLY A 287 11.84 -5.04 -1.32
CA GLY A 287 12.69 -4.97 -2.51
C GLY A 287 13.03 -6.32 -3.09
N PHE A 288 13.94 -6.28 -4.05
CA PHE A 288 14.31 -7.46 -4.85
C PHE A 288 15.58 -8.11 -4.31
N PHE A 289 15.65 -9.42 -4.42
CA PHE A 289 16.87 -10.15 -4.05
C PHE A 289 17.17 -11.26 -5.04
N TRP A 290 18.46 -11.60 -5.14
CA TRP A 290 18.97 -12.62 -6.02
C TRP A 290 19.56 -13.78 -5.24
N LEU A 291 19.07 -15.01 -5.47
CA LEU A 291 19.62 -16.26 -4.93
C LEU A 291 20.47 -16.97 -5.99
N VAL A 292 21.58 -17.57 -5.58
CA VAL A 292 22.45 -18.33 -6.48
C VAL A 292 21.74 -19.55 -7.08
N THR A 293 20.77 -20.11 -6.40
CA THR A 293 19.95 -21.25 -6.82
C THR A 293 18.83 -20.88 -7.78
N ARG A 294 18.44 -19.59 -7.86
CA ARG A 294 17.29 -19.09 -8.61
C ARG A 294 17.71 -17.97 -9.57
N ASN A 295 18.63 -18.34 -10.51
CA ASN A 295 19.18 -17.37 -11.46
C ASN A 295 18.17 -16.88 -12.52
N ASP A 296 17.02 -17.53 -12.62
CA ASP A 296 16.00 -17.18 -13.62
C ASP A 296 14.93 -16.25 -13.09
N VAL A 297 14.75 -16.20 -11.77
CA VAL A 297 13.65 -15.51 -11.12
C VAL A 297 14.17 -14.54 -10.06
N ALA A 298 13.68 -13.31 -10.09
CA ALA A 298 13.89 -12.35 -9.02
C ALA A 298 13.05 -12.73 -7.81
N GLY A 299 13.66 -12.76 -6.62
CA GLY A 299 12.92 -12.83 -5.37
C GLY A 299 12.45 -11.44 -4.96
N PHE A 300 11.28 -11.34 -4.35
CA PHE A 300 10.75 -10.14 -3.74
C PHE A 300 10.53 -10.38 -2.26
N LEU A 301 11.08 -9.52 -1.44
CA LEU A 301 10.89 -9.50 0.02
C LEU A 301 9.98 -8.35 0.38
N SER A 302 8.95 -8.64 1.16
CA SER A 302 8.12 -7.64 1.81
C SER A 302 8.02 -7.98 3.29
N GLN A 303 8.48 -7.07 4.15
CA GLN A 303 8.39 -7.24 5.61
C GLN A 303 7.79 -5.98 6.23
N ALA A 304 6.82 -6.15 7.12
CA ALA A 304 6.23 -5.09 7.92
C ALA A 304 5.94 -5.63 9.33
N GLY A 305 6.42 -4.95 10.36
CA GLY A 305 6.32 -5.43 11.73
C GLY A 305 6.90 -6.83 11.89
N SER A 306 6.08 -7.78 12.34
CA SER A 306 6.45 -9.20 12.49
C SER A 306 6.17 -10.05 11.25
N MET A 307 5.44 -9.54 10.27
CA MET A 307 5.07 -10.27 9.06
C MET A 307 6.15 -10.17 7.99
N MET A 308 6.37 -11.27 7.27
CA MET A 308 7.34 -11.32 6.18
C MET A 308 6.85 -12.27 5.08
N THR A 309 6.88 -11.79 3.84
CA THR A 309 6.57 -12.58 2.64
C THR A 309 7.78 -12.62 1.71
N LEU A 310 7.96 -13.76 1.05
CA LEU A 310 8.96 -14.00 0.02
C LEU A 310 8.26 -14.55 -1.22
N GLU A 311 8.32 -13.82 -2.31
CA GLU A 311 7.59 -14.14 -3.54
C GLU A 311 8.50 -14.07 -4.77
N GLY A 312 7.99 -14.51 -5.93
CA GLY A 312 8.63 -14.27 -7.22
C GLY A 312 8.18 -12.94 -7.81
N ALA A 313 9.15 -12.11 -8.21
CA ALA A 313 8.87 -10.80 -8.84
C ALA A 313 8.95 -10.83 -10.38
N GLY A 314 9.05 -12.01 -10.96
CA GLY A 314 9.23 -12.16 -12.40
C GLY A 314 10.62 -12.70 -12.78
N ARG A 315 10.87 -12.78 -14.08
CA ARG A 315 12.14 -13.32 -14.59
C ARG A 315 13.17 -12.21 -14.76
N TRP A 316 14.40 -12.50 -14.37
CA TRP A 316 15.53 -11.65 -14.73
C TRP A 316 15.71 -11.57 -16.26
N LEU A 317 15.98 -10.39 -16.80
CA LEU A 317 16.23 -10.22 -18.23
C LEU A 317 17.43 -11.07 -18.70
N ALA A 318 18.43 -11.21 -17.86
CA ALA A 318 19.60 -12.05 -18.13
C ALA A 318 19.29 -13.55 -18.17
N SER A 319 18.07 -13.99 -17.87
CA SER A 319 17.60 -15.37 -18.05
C SER A 319 16.95 -15.64 -19.40
N TYR A 320 16.64 -14.59 -20.16
CA TYR A 320 16.10 -14.71 -21.52
C TYR A 320 17.20 -15.07 -22.53
N SER A 321 16.82 -15.64 -23.65
CA SER A 321 17.75 -15.88 -24.75
C SER A 321 18.27 -14.57 -25.35
N GLU A 322 19.43 -14.59 -25.98
CA GLU A 322 20.02 -13.40 -26.64
C GLU A 322 19.05 -12.75 -27.65
N VAL A 323 18.25 -13.57 -28.35
CA VAL A 323 17.24 -13.07 -29.32
C VAL A 323 16.12 -12.32 -28.62
N GLU A 324 15.65 -12.83 -27.49
CA GLU A 324 14.61 -12.17 -26.68
C GLU A 324 15.13 -10.90 -26.05
N GLN A 325 16.35 -10.93 -25.51
CA GLN A 325 17.00 -9.72 -24.95
C GLN A 325 17.15 -8.62 -25.98
N GLU A 326 17.59 -8.94 -27.20
CA GLU A 326 17.73 -7.96 -28.28
C GLU A 326 16.37 -7.40 -28.71
N ALA A 327 15.32 -8.23 -28.76
CA ALA A 327 13.96 -7.77 -29.04
C ALA A 327 13.43 -6.82 -27.96
N LEU A 328 13.65 -7.13 -26.69
CA LEU A 328 13.27 -6.27 -25.55
C LEU A 328 14.06 -4.96 -25.56
N LYS A 329 15.36 -5.01 -25.87
CA LYS A 329 16.21 -3.82 -25.96
C LYS A 329 15.81 -2.87 -27.09
N VAL A 330 15.27 -3.41 -28.18
CA VAL A 330 14.70 -2.59 -29.26
C VAL A 330 13.36 -1.96 -28.85
N GLN A 331 12.55 -2.69 -28.07
CA GLN A 331 11.26 -2.22 -27.59
C GLN A 331 11.40 -1.18 -26.49
N ASP A 332 12.25 -1.42 -25.52
CA ASP A 332 12.55 -0.52 -24.41
C ASP A 332 14.04 -0.59 -24.02
N PRO A 333 14.88 0.31 -24.53
CA PRO A 333 16.29 0.37 -24.21
C PRO A 333 16.59 0.63 -22.74
N THR A 334 15.66 1.28 -22.01
CA THR A 334 15.89 1.69 -20.61
C THR A 334 16.02 0.50 -19.68
N LEU A 335 15.43 -0.65 -20.01
CA LEU A 335 15.55 -1.89 -19.29
C LEU A 335 17.00 -2.41 -19.17
N PHE A 336 17.92 -1.90 -19.98
CA PHE A 336 19.31 -2.35 -20.03
C PHE A 336 20.31 -1.26 -19.61
N GLU A 337 19.86 -0.15 -19.04
CA GLU A 337 20.74 0.95 -18.63
C GLU A 337 21.70 0.53 -17.51
N ASP A 338 21.22 -0.28 -16.54
CA ASP A 338 22.00 -0.78 -15.40
C ASP A 338 22.56 -2.19 -15.61
N TRP A 339 22.86 -2.57 -16.85
CA TRP A 339 23.33 -3.92 -17.20
C TRP A 339 24.77 -4.16 -16.76
N ASP A 340 24.97 -5.15 -15.88
CA ASP A 340 26.30 -5.63 -15.47
C ASP A 340 26.82 -6.70 -16.43
N GLU A 341 28.14 -6.69 -16.75
CA GLU A 341 28.75 -7.63 -17.68
C GLU A 341 28.69 -9.09 -17.20
N GLN A 342 28.65 -9.35 -15.89
CA GLN A 342 28.64 -10.70 -15.31
C GLN A 342 27.26 -11.12 -14.82
N ALA A 343 26.54 -10.22 -14.21
CA ALA A 343 25.25 -10.48 -13.58
C ALA A 343 24.04 -10.18 -14.50
N GLY A 344 24.21 -9.34 -15.54
CA GLY A 344 23.11 -8.79 -16.30
C GLY A 344 22.33 -7.77 -15.47
N ASP A 345 21.02 -7.90 -15.43
CA ASP A 345 20.11 -7.10 -14.58
C ASP A 345 19.99 -7.67 -13.15
N ARG A 346 20.55 -8.85 -12.90
CA ARG A 346 20.45 -9.52 -11.59
C ARG A 346 21.10 -8.70 -10.49
N MET A 347 20.35 -8.35 -9.49
CA MET A 347 20.87 -7.67 -8.31
C MET A 347 19.96 -7.85 -7.10
N THR A 348 20.52 -7.61 -5.93
CA THR A 348 19.74 -7.42 -4.72
C THR A 348 19.65 -5.93 -4.44
N GLU A 349 18.43 -5.44 -4.26
CA GLU A 349 18.11 -4.10 -3.81
C GLU A 349 17.03 -4.17 -2.74
N LEU A 350 17.43 -3.98 -1.49
CA LEU A 350 16.53 -4.05 -0.34
C LEU A 350 16.55 -2.69 0.39
N VAL A 351 15.39 -2.10 0.52
CA VAL A 351 15.20 -0.89 1.33
C VAL A 351 14.83 -1.30 2.74
N PHE A 352 15.44 -0.66 3.70
CA PHE A 352 15.18 -0.83 5.13
C PHE A 352 14.73 0.51 5.73
N ILE A 353 13.62 0.50 6.43
CA ILE A 353 13.11 1.62 7.25
C ILE A 353 12.99 1.10 8.68
N GLY A 354 13.54 1.81 9.64
CA GLY A 354 13.48 1.34 11.02
C GLY A 354 13.88 2.39 12.05
N ALA A 355 13.76 2.00 13.31
CA ALA A 355 14.03 2.87 14.45
C ALA A 355 15.33 2.43 15.16
N ASN A 356 16.29 3.35 15.29
CA ASN A 356 17.60 3.10 15.91
C ASN A 356 18.35 1.91 15.29
N MET A 357 18.25 1.74 13.96
CA MET A 357 18.93 0.65 13.24
C MET A 357 20.45 0.76 13.29
N ASP A 358 21.12 -0.34 13.56
CA ASP A 358 22.55 -0.48 13.31
C ASP A 358 22.79 -0.85 11.83
N LYS A 359 22.77 0.17 10.96
CA LYS A 359 22.95 0.03 9.51
C LYS A 359 24.23 -0.74 9.15
N GLU A 360 25.35 -0.43 9.83
CA GLU A 360 26.63 -1.06 9.53
C GLU A 360 26.59 -2.57 9.84
N ASN A 361 25.98 -2.94 10.95
CA ASN A 361 25.80 -4.34 11.33
C ASN A 361 24.84 -5.09 10.39
N ILE A 362 23.74 -4.47 10.00
CA ILE A 362 22.79 -5.08 9.03
C ILE A 362 23.50 -5.33 7.69
N ILE A 363 24.22 -4.35 7.17
CA ILE A 363 25.00 -4.50 5.92
C ILE A 363 26.07 -5.58 6.07
N TYR A 364 26.77 -5.61 7.20
CA TYR A 364 27.77 -6.63 7.48
C TYR A 364 27.17 -8.04 7.47
N LEU A 365 26.03 -8.24 8.11
CA LEU A 365 25.34 -9.54 8.15
C LEU A 365 24.84 -9.96 6.76
N LEU A 366 24.23 -9.06 5.99
CA LEU A 366 23.81 -9.33 4.62
C LEU A 366 25.00 -9.67 3.71
N ASN A 367 26.12 -8.98 3.84
CA ASN A 367 27.33 -9.30 3.10
C ASN A 367 27.87 -10.71 3.41
N ARG A 368 27.66 -11.21 4.62
CA ARG A 368 28.00 -12.58 4.99
C ARG A 368 27.07 -13.63 4.36
N CYS A 369 25.87 -13.22 3.94
CA CYS A 369 24.97 -14.09 3.20
C CYS A 369 25.36 -14.25 1.73
N LEU A 370 26.21 -13.36 1.17
CA LEU A 370 26.64 -13.43 -0.23
C LEU A 370 27.50 -14.66 -0.50
N VAL A 371 27.35 -15.26 -1.70
CA VAL A 371 28.24 -16.33 -2.13
C VAL A 371 29.68 -15.82 -2.31
N THR A 372 30.64 -16.65 -1.91
CA THR A 372 32.05 -16.39 -2.12
C THR A 372 32.50 -16.73 -3.54
N GLU A 373 33.65 -16.25 -3.96
CA GLU A 373 34.23 -16.55 -5.28
C GLU A 373 34.55 -18.05 -5.46
N GLU A 374 34.76 -18.77 -4.36
CA GLU A 374 34.97 -20.22 -4.39
C GLU A 374 33.63 -20.97 -4.56
N GLU A 375 32.58 -20.48 -3.89
CA GLU A 375 31.24 -21.04 -3.96
C GLU A 375 30.60 -20.84 -5.34
N LYS A 376 30.83 -19.72 -6.00
CA LYS A 376 30.37 -19.46 -7.39
C LYS A 376 30.82 -20.52 -8.39
N LYS A 377 31.94 -21.21 -8.12
CA LYS A 377 32.47 -22.30 -8.98
C LYS A 377 31.77 -23.63 -8.74
N LYS A 378 30.97 -23.75 -7.68
CA LYS A 378 30.24 -24.97 -7.37
C LYS A 378 28.99 -25.10 -8.25
N PRO A 379 28.57 -26.31 -8.57
CA PRO A 379 27.31 -26.51 -9.28
C PRO A 379 26.13 -26.06 -8.42
N ILE A 380 25.11 -25.46 -9.05
CA ILE A 380 23.94 -24.90 -8.39
C ILE A 380 23.24 -25.93 -7.46
N PHE A 381 23.15 -27.18 -7.88
CA PHE A 381 22.53 -28.24 -7.09
C PHE A 381 23.32 -28.63 -5.82
N SER A 382 24.47 -28.06 -5.59
CA SER A 382 25.24 -28.28 -4.35
C SER A 382 24.85 -27.34 -3.21
N PHE A 383 23.97 -26.36 -3.48
CA PHE A 383 23.40 -25.48 -2.48
C PHE A 383 22.07 -26.04 -2.02
N ASP A 384 21.85 -26.10 -0.71
CA ASP A 384 20.54 -26.39 -0.15
C ASP A 384 19.69 -25.12 -0.16
N ASP A 385 18.48 -25.20 -0.75
CA ASP A 385 17.52 -24.09 -0.87
C ASP A 385 16.17 -24.55 -0.37
N SER A 386 15.92 -24.31 0.92
CA SER A 386 14.66 -24.62 1.60
C SER A 386 13.72 -23.42 1.72
N LEU A 387 14.07 -22.28 1.09
CA LEU A 387 13.17 -21.12 1.01
C LEU A 387 11.90 -21.48 0.21
N PRO A 388 10.76 -20.80 0.51
CA PRO A 388 9.50 -21.02 -0.21
C PRO A 388 9.68 -20.95 -1.74
N ALA A 389 8.94 -21.77 -2.48
CA ALA A 389 8.96 -21.71 -3.95
C ALA A 389 8.39 -20.35 -4.40
N PHE A 390 9.04 -19.73 -5.38
CA PHE A 390 8.51 -18.51 -5.98
C PHE A 390 7.42 -18.88 -6.97
N LEU A 391 6.19 -18.51 -6.67
CA LEU A 391 5.10 -18.59 -7.63
C LEU A 391 5.23 -17.36 -8.55
N ILE A 392 5.41 -17.60 -9.83
CA ILE A 392 5.37 -16.55 -10.85
C ILE A 392 3.93 -16.53 -11.36
N GLY A 393 3.21 -15.44 -11.08
CA GLY A 393 1.86 -15.21 -11.58
C GLY A 393 1.83 -14.96 -13.10
#